data_563cebbe300f8fd0e86db7c633f68fd4
#
_entry.id   563cebbe300f8fd0e86db7c633f68fd4
#
_cell.length_a   1.000
_cell.length_b   1.000
_cell.length_c   1.000
_cell.angle_alpha   90.00
_cell.angle_beta   90.00
_cell.angle_gamma   90.00
#
_symmetry.space_group_name_H-M   'P 1'
#
loop_
_entity.id
_entity.type
_entity.pdbx_description
1 polymer ?
#
loop_
_entity_poly.entity_id
_entity_poly.type
_entity_poly.pdbx_seq_one_letter_code
_entity_poly.pdbx_strand_id
1 'polypeptide(L)'
;MVRQWWARAAAVAAVGALAAGCGRAPTPGLARGKALYDTCLPCHGAGGGGNQALGAPAIAGLPAWYVSAQLENFRAGRRGYAPFDTAGIRMKSISWSLDLEGDVPSVAEYVASLAPVNPAPVLAGDAAAGQAGFVACSACHGADGAGNETIHAPPLAGQSDWYLAAQLRKFRDGWRGTDTADVWGQTMRPNAMALDSAGMANVVAYIQTLRQAPR
;
A
#
# COMPACT_ATOMS: atom_id res chain seq x y z
N MET A 1 -25.57 32.75 75.41
CA MET A 1 -26.05 31.74 74.41
C MET A 1 -25.41 32.00 73.08
N VAL A 2 -24.19 31.49 72.92
CA VAL A 2 -23.39 31.62 71.66
C VAL A 2 -22.67 30.28 71.50
N ARG A 3 -23.19 29.35 70.75
CA ARG A 3 -22.50 28.14 70.24
C ARG A 3 -23.38 27.52 69.17
N GLN A 4 -22.96 27.52 67.94
CA GLN A 4 -23.20 26.55 66.84
C GLN A 4 -23.16 27.22 65.46
N TRP A 5 -21.99 27.65 65.03
CA TRP A 5 -21.83 28.12 63.66
C TRP A 5 -20.48 27.64 63.03
N TRP A 6 -19.98 26.49 63.44
CA TRP A 6 -18.69 25.97 62.88
C TRP A 6 -18.77 24.53 62.37
N ALA A 7 -19.77 24.17 61.59
CA ALA A 7 -19.86 22.84 61.04
C ALA A 7 -20.55 22.78 59.69
N ARG A 8 -20.15 23.59 58.74
CA ARG A 8 -20.58 23.42 57.33
C ARG A 8 -19.56 24.01 56.32
N ALA A 9 -18.32 23.63 56.38
CA ALA A 9 -17.30 24.05 55.41
C ALA A 9 -16.24 22.98 55.20
N ALA A 10 -16.64 21.73 54.86
CA ALA A 10 -15.68 20.68 54.51
C ALA A 10 -16.34 19.59 53.67
N ALA A 11 -16.94 19.91 52.53
CA ALA A 11 -17.42 18.90 51.56
C ALA A 11 -17.55 19.42 50.11
N VAL A 12 -16.59 20.19 49.63
CA VAL A 12 -16.52 20.58 48.20
C VAL A 12 -15.06 20.62 47.81
N ALA A 13 -14.38 19.51 47.76
CA ALA A 13 -13.03 19.42 47.23
C ALA A 13 -12.66 17.97 46.85
N ALA A 14 -13.50 17.26 46.11
CA ALA A 14 -13.15 15.94 45.60
C ALA A 14 -13.89 15.57 44.27
N VAL A 15 -14.11 16.53 43.38
CA VAL A 15 -14.62 16.24 42.01
C VAL A 15 -13.79 17.03 41.02
N GLY A 16 -12.53 16.73 40.85
CA GLY A 16 -11.65 17.48 39.99
C GLY A 16 -10.42 16.73 39.48
N ALA A 17 -10.51 15.40 39.32
CA ALA A 17 -9.33 14.65 38.86
C ALA A 17 -9.65 13.41 37.99
N LEU A 18 -10.71 13.45 37.17
CA LEU A 18 -11.04 12.35 36.25
C LEU A 18 -11.21 12.80 34.79
N ALA A 19 -10.57 13.87 34.36
CA ALA A 19 -10.63 14.34 32.97
C ALA A 19 -9.23 14.49 32.37
N ALA A 20 -8.39 13.48 32.47
CA ALA A 20 -7.09 13.46 31.79
C ALA A 20 -6.77 12.09 31.19
N GLY A 21 -7.75 11.46 30.55
CA GLY A 21 -7.59 10.18 29.90
C GLY A 21 -7.96 10.18 28.41
N CYS A 22 -8.08 11.33 27.76
CA CYS A 22 -8.07 11.39 26.30
C CYS A 22 -6.63 11.12 25.87
N GLY A 23 -6.30 9.84 25.63
CA GLY A 23 -5.00 9.44 25.14
C GLY A 23 -4.64 10.28 23.91
N ARG A 24 -3.54 11.04 24.02
CA ARG A 24 -2.96 11.75 22.88
C ARG A 24 -2.78 10.74 21.76
N ALA A 25 -3.31 11.03 20.57
CA ALA A 25 -3.08 10.19 19.40
C ALA A 25 -1.56 9.89 19.31
N PRO A 26 -1.16 8.63 19.12
CA PRO A 26 0.26 8.29 19.07
C PRO A 26 0.95 9.14 18.01
N THR A 27 2.16 9.63 18.33
CA THR A 27 2.96 10.38 17.37
C THR A 27 3.21 9.53 16.12
N PRO A 28 3.23 10.12 14.91
CA PRO A 28 3.58 9.41 13.68
C PRO A 28 4.91 8.66 13.81
N GLY A 29 5.09 7.56 13.09
CA GLY A 29 6.31 6.78 13.03
C GLY A 29 6.10 5.28 13.11
N LEU A 30 7.19 4.52 13.11
CA LEU A 30 7.19 3.05 13.03
C LEU A 30 6.31 2.34 14.06
N ALA A 31 6.30 2.81 15.31
CA ALA A 31 5.50 2.20 16.37
C ALA A 31 4.00 2.32 16.09
N ARG A 32 3.55 3.49 15.62
CA ARG A 32 2.17 3.71 15.18
C ARG A 32 1.86 2.88 13.95
N GLY A 33 2.77 2.88 12.96
CA GLY A 33 2.62 2.09 11.74
C GLY A 33 2.45 0.60 12.03
N LYS A 34 3.24 0.06 12.97
CA LYS A 34 3.12 -1.33 13.42
C LYS A 34 1.76 -1.63 14.02
N ALA A 35 1.25 -0.76 14.90
CA ALA A 35 -0.07 -0.94 15.52
C ALA A 35 -1.21 -0.87 14.48
N LEU A 36 -1.12 0.05 13.52
CA LEU A 36 -2.09 0.18 12.44
C LEU A 36 -2.04 -0.99 11.46
N TYR A 37 -0.87 -1.62 11.29
CA TYR A 37 -0.68 -2.77 10.41
C TYR A 37 -1.51 -4.00 10.81
N ASP A 38 -1.99 -4.08 12.05
CA ASP A 38 -2.89 -5.13 12.50
C ASP A 38 -4.16 -5.20 11.63
N THR A 39 -4.61 -4.08 11.07
CA THR A 39 -5.74 -4.04 10.12
C THR A 39 -5.36 -4.62 8.74
N CYS A 40 -4.09 -4.58 8.36
CA CYS A 40 -3.58 -5.07 7.08
C CYS A 40 -3.21 -6.56 7.13
N LEU A 41 -2.82 -7.03 8.33
CA LEU A 41 -2.31 -8.37 8.60
C LEU A 41 -3.21 -9.52 8.12
N PRO A 42 -4.54 -9.50 8.28
CA PRO A 42 -5.40 -10.61 7.84
C PRO A 42 -5.31 -10.90 6.34
N CYS A 43 -4.99 -9.89 5.53
CA CYS A 43 -4.90 -10.02 4.08
C CYS A 43 -3.44 -10.08 3.58
N HIS A 44 -2.56 -9.21 4.10
CA HIS A 44 -1.18 -9.10 3.62
C HIS A 44 -0.18 -9.97 4.39
N GLY A 45 -0.61 -10.61 5.49
CA GLY A 45 0.24 -11.46 6.34
C GLY A 45 1.14 -10.64 7.28
N ALA A 46 1.63 -11.27 8.34
CA ALA A 46 2.45 -10.61 9.36
C ALA A 46 3.77 -10.06 8.79
N GLY A 47 4.36 -10.74 7.81
CA GLY A 47 5.58 -10.30 7.12
C GLY A 47 5.33 -9.55 5.82
N GLY A 48 4.09 -9.17 5.51
CA GLY A 48 3.77 -8.45 4.27
C GLY A 48 3.91 -9.28 2.98
N GLY A 49 3.95 -10.61 3.08
CA GLY A 49 4.16 -11.51 1.92
C GLY A 49 2.95 -11.65 1.00
N GLY A 50 1.78 -11.18 1.43
CA GLY A 50 0.54 -11.25 0.66
C GLY A 50 -0.22 -12.56 0.78
N ASN A 51 -1.38 -12.61 0.11
CA ASN A 51 -2.23 -13.79 0.02
C ASN A 51 -2.99 -13.76 -1.32
N GLN A 52 -2.60 -14.64 -2.24
CA GLN A 52 -3.20 -14.70 -3.57
C GLN A 52 -4.71 -15.03 -3.54
N ALA A 53 -5.14 -15.95 -2.67
CA ALA A 53 -6.54 -16.34 -2.57
C ALA A 53 -7.45 -15.17 -2.16
N LEU A 54 -6.90 -14.22 -1.40
CA LEU A 54 -7.59 -12.98 -1.03
C LEU A 54 -7.35 -11.83 -2.03
N GLY A 55 -6.54 -12.02 -3.05
CA GLY A 55 -6.12 -10.96 -3.98
C GLY A 55 -5.26 -9.88 -3.31
N ALA A 56 -4.61 -10.20 -2.20
CA ALA A 56 -3.75 -9.30 -1.45
C ALA A 56 -2.28 -9.51 -1.84
N PRO A 57 -1.62 -8.53 -2.50
CA PRO A 57 -0.25 -8.67 -2.96
C PRO A 57 0.77 -8.66 -1.83
N ALA A 58 2.00 -9.08 -2.15
CA ALA A 58 3.15 -8.78 -1.32
C ALA A 58 3.37 -7.27 -1.24
N ILE A 59 3.57 -6.75 -0.03
CA ILE A 59 3.82 -5.34 0.22
C ILE A 59 5.11 -5.10 1.01
N ALA A 60 5.72 -6.14 1.56
CA ALA A 60 6.94 -6.06 2.35
C ALA A 60 8.08 -5.36 1.58
N GLY A 61 8.70 -4.37 2.22
CA GLY A 61 9.83 -3.65 1.65
C GLY A 61 9.48 -2.72 0.47
N LEU A 62 8.19 -2.52 0.16
CA LEU A 62 7.82 -1.49 -0.80
C LEU A 62 8.20 -0.11 -0.26
N PRO A 63 8.72 0.80 -1.09
CA PRO A 63 9.08 2.14 -0.67
C PRO A 63 7.91 2.89 -0.02
N ALA A 64 8.19 3.62 1.06
CA ALA A 64 7.14 4.34 1.81
C ALA A 64 6.38 5.34 0.92
N TRP A 65 7.07 6.05 0.03
CA TRP A 65 6.44 6.98 -0.92
C TRP A 65 5.40 6.27 -1.80
N TYR A 66 5.70 5.04 -2.25
CA TYR A 66 4.78 4.29 -3.10
C TYR A 66 3.58 3.78 -2.31
N VAL A 67 3.80 3.25 -1.11
CA VAL A 67 2.71 2.78 -0.23
C VAL A 67 1.77 3.93 0.10
N SER A 68 2.29 5.09 0.51
CA SER A 68 1.50 6.30 0.76
C SER A 68 0.68 6.70 -0.46
N ALA A 69 1.31 6.84 -1.62
CA ALA A 69 0.62 7.21 -2.85
C ALA A 69 -0.50 6.22 -3.24
N GLN A 70 -0.32 4.92 -2.98
CA GLN A 70 -1.35 3.94 -3.27
C GLN A 70 -2.52 4.01 -2.28
N LEU A 71 -2.25 4.18 -0.98
CA LEU A 71 -3.31 4.37 0.03
C LEU A 71 -4.12 5.63 -0.25
N GLU A 72 -3.46 6.73 -0.60
CA GLU A 72 -4.11 7.98 -1.02
C GLU A 72 -4.95 7.80 -2.29
N ASN A 73 -4.44 7.09 -3.29
CA ASN A 73 -5.19 6.80 -4.52
C ASN A 73 -6.42 5.94 -4.27
N PHE A 74 -6.35 4.97 -3.37
CA PHE A 74 -7.52 4.20 -2.95
C PHE A 74 -8.52 5.09 -2.19
N ARG A 75 -8.03 5.89 -1.24
CA ARG A 75 -8.87 6.78 -0.44
C ARG A 75 -9.58 7.83 -1.31
N ALA A 76 -8.88 8.42 -2.26
CA ALA A 76 -9.45 9.39 -3.21
C ALA A 76 -10.34 8.76 -4.30
N GLY A 77 -10.46 7.43 -4.34
CA GLY A 77 -11.24 6.73 -5.36
C GLY A 77 -10.59 6.67 -6.74
N ARG A 78 -9.32 7.06 -6.90
CA ARG A 78 -8.54 6.89 -8.14
C ARG A 78 -8.20 5.42 -8.43
N ARG A 79 -8.29 4.57 -7.39
CA ARG A 79 -8.19 3.11 -7.45
C ARG A 79 -9.38 2.50 -6.70
N GLY A 80 -9.80 1.28 -7.10
CA GLY A 80 -10.89 0.57 -6.44
C GLY A 80 -12.27 1.20 -6.71
N TYR A 81 -12.46 1.82 -7.87
CA TYR A 81 -13.74 2.37 -8.32
C TYR A 81 -14.45 1.46 -9.32
N ALA A 82 -13.71 0.63 -10.04
CA ALA A 82 -14.31 -0.27 -11.02
C ALA A 82 -15.12 -1.37 -10.32
N PRO A 83 -16.38 -1.64 -10.76
CA PRO A 83 -17.33 -2.50 -10.04
C PRO A 83 -16.86 -3.95 -9.90
N PHE A 84 -16.01 -4.41 -10.81
CA PHE A 84 -15.46 -5.77 -10.78
C PHE A 84 -14.06 -5.86 -10.12
N ASP A 85 -13.48 -4.75 -9.69
CA ASP A 85 -12.22 -4.72 -8.95
C ASP A 85 -12.45 -4.97 -7.44
N THR A 86 -12.88 -6.17 -7.10
CA THR A 86 -13.21 -6.53 -5.71
C THR A 86 -12.04 -6.33 -4.74
N ALA A 87 -10.81 -6.62 -5.16
CA ALA A 87 -9.61 -6.38 -4.36
C ALA A 87 -9.35 -4.87 -4.17
N GLY A 88 -9.51 -4.08 -5.23
CA GLY A 88 -9.36 -2.63 -5.16
C GLY A 88 -10.45 -1.97 -4.31
N ILE A 89 -11.70 -2.41 -4.43
CA ILE A 89 -12.83 -1.93 -3.61
C ILE A 89 -12.55 -2.19 -2.12
N ARG A 90 -12.05 -3.39 -1.79
CA ARG A 90 -11.67 -3.73 -0.42
C ARG A 90 -10.57 -2.83 0.11
N MET A 91 -9.50 -2.61 -0.68
CA MET A 91 -8.43 -1.70 -0.30
C MET A 91 -8.89 -0.25 -0.15
N LYS A 92 -9.83 0.21 -0.99
CA LYS A 92 -10.47 1.51 -0.84
C LYS A 92 -11.16 1.63 0.53
N SER A 93 -11.95 0.63 0.92
CA SER A 93 -12.64 0.61 2.22
C SER A 93 -11.65 0.65 3.39
N ILE A 94 -10.57 -0.14 3.34
CA ILE A 94 -9.53 -0.15 4.37
C ILE A 94 -8.79 1.20 4.44
N SER A 95 -8.44 1.79 3.29
CA SER A 95 -7.72 3.07 3.26
C SER A 95 -8.50 4.23 3.88
N TRP A 96 -9.82 4.16 3.91
CA TRP A 96 -10.68 5.16 4.54
C TRP A 96 -10.57 5.20 6.07
N SER A 97 -10.14 4.11 6.71
CA SER A 97 -9.93 4.06 8.16
C SER A 97 -8.64 4.77 8.63
N LEU A 98 -7.75 5.13 7.69
CA LEU A 98 -6.47 5.77 7.97
C LEU A 98 -6.59 7.28 7.76
N ASP A 99 -6.06 8.12 8.66
CA ASP A 99 -5.89 9.54 8.37
C ASP A 99 -4.68 9.76 7.43
N LEU A 100 -4.69 10.88 6.68
CA LEU A 100 -3.65 11.16 5.67
C LEU A 100 -2.36 11.73 6.28
N GLU A 101 -2.46 12.41 7.42
CA GLU A 101 -1.34 13.17 8.00
C GLU A 101 -0.45 12.30 8.90
N GLY A 102 -1.05 11.38 9.63
CA GLY A 102 -0.34 10.55 10.61
C GLY A 102 -0.35 9.06 10.32
N ASP A 103 -1.49 8.47 9.97
CA ASP A 103 -1.64 7.03 9.80
C ASP A 103 -1.01 6.54 8.51
N VAL A 104 -1.30 7.18 7.38
CA VAL A 104 -0.79 6.77 6.07
C VAL A 104 0.74 6.79 6.04
N PRO A 105 1.44 7.88 6.43
CA PRO A 105 2.90 7.87 6.51
C PRO A 105 3.44 6.81 7.47
N SER A 106 2.83 6.63 8.63
CA SER A 106 3.29 5.66 9.64
C SER A 106 3.20 4.21 9.13
N VAL A 107 2.07 3.84 8.52
CA VAL A 107 1.90 2.50 7.92
C VAL A 107 2.88 2.30 6.76
N ALA A 108 3.08 3.32 5.94
CA ALA A 108 4.01 3.26 4.81
C ALA A 108 5.46 3.04 5.27
N GLU A 109 5.90 3.76 6.31
CA GLU A 109 7.21 3.55 6.92
C GLU A 109 7.36 2.13 7.51
N TYR A 110 6.32 1.64 8.20
CA TYR A 110 6.36 0.29 8.75
C TYR A 110 6.44 -0.77 7.64
N VAL A 111 5.63 -0.68 6.59
CA VAL A 111 5.66 -1.58 5.43
C VAL A 111 7.03 -1.56 4.75
N ALA A 112 7.64 -0.38 4.60
CA ALA A 112 8.97 -0.22 4.03
C ALA A 112 10.08 -0.86 4.90
N SER A 113 9.85 -0.94 6.21
CA SER A 113 10.79 -1.58 7.16
C SER A 113 10.72 -3.11 7.17
N LEU A 114 9.66 -3.70 6.62
CA LEU A 114 9.54 -5.16 6.52
C LEU A 114 10.59 -5.73 5.55
N ALA A 115 11.13 -6.90 5.89
CA ALA A 115 12.09 -7.57 5.02
C ALA A 115 11.47 -7.88 3.65
N PRO A 116 12.11 -7.48 2.54
CA PRO A 116 11.61 -7.77 1.20
C PRO A 116 11.37 -9.26 0.97
N VAL A 117 10.36 -9.58 0.19
CA VAL A 117 10.02 -10.95 -0.18
C VAL A 117 10.15 -11.14 -1.69
N ASN A 118 10.41 -12.38 -2.10
CA ASN A 118 10.40 -12.78 -3.51
C ASN A 118 9.41 -13.94 -3.67
N PRO A 119 8.10 -13.65 -3.86
CA PRO A 119 7.10 -14.68 -4.04
C PRO A 119 7.44 -15.61 -5.20
N ALA A 120 7.17 -16.91 -5.03
CA ALA A 120 7.33 -17.85 -6.12
C ALA A 120 6.34 -17.54 -7.25
N PRO A 121 6.75 -17.56 -8.52
CA PRO A 121 5.85 -17.34 -9.64
C PRO A 121 4.83 -18.48 -9.75
N VAL A 122 3.60 -18.13 -10.10
CA VAL A 122 2.48 -19.07 -10.28
C VAL A 122 1.85 -18.97 -11.68
N LEU A 123 2.25 -17.97 -12.48
CA LEU A 123 1.79 -17.80 -13.85
C LEU A 123 2.80 -18.35 -14.84
N ALA A 124 2.29 -18.93 -15.93
CA ALA A 124 3.12 -19.32 -17.06
C ALA A 124 3.41 -18.11 -17.96
N GLY A 125 4.63 -18.08 -18.53
CA GLY A 125 5.06 -17.07 -19.50
C GLY A 125 6.47 -17.38 -20.02
N ASP A 126 6.82 -16.82 -21.16
CA ASP A 126 8.16 -16.94 -21.75
C ASP A 126 9.01 -15.76 -21.30
N ALA A 127 9.92 -16.01 -20.35
CA ALA A 127 10.82 -14.97 -19.84
C ALA A 127 11.79 -14.44 -20.90
N ALA A 128 12.21 -15.25 -21.87
CA ALA A 128 13.11 -14.83 -22.93
C ALA A 128 12.40 -13.83 -23.88
N ALA A 129 11.17 -14.14 -24.28
CA ALA A 129 10.33 -13.21 -25.04
C ALA A 129 9.98 -11.97 -24.20
N GLY A 130 9.77 -12.14 -22.89
CA GLY A 130 9.48 -11.06 -21.94
C GLY A 130 10.61 -10.07 -21.78
N GLN A 131 11.87 -10.50 -21.90
CA GLN A 131 13.05 -9.63 -21.82
C GLN A 131 13.00 -8.52 -22.88
N ALA A 132 12.66 -8.87 -24.12
CA ALA A 132 12.52 -7.89 -25.20
C ALA A 132 11.39 -6.89 -24.92
N GLY A 133 10.25 -7.40 -24.40
CA GLY A 133 9.12 -6.53 -24.02
C GLY A 133 9.42 -5.62 -22.82
N PHE A 134 10.30 -6.04 -21.91
CA PHE A 134 10.66 -5.26 -20.72
C PHE A 134 11.54 -4.04 -21.04
N VAL A 135 12.18 -3.97 -22.19
CA VAL A 135 13.04 -2.84 -22.57
C VAL A 135 12.30 -1.49 -22.42
N ALA A 136 11.06 -1.40 -22.88
CA ALA A 136 10.27 -0.19 -22.72
C ALA A 136 9.94 0.11 -21.24
N CYS A 137 9.74 -0.91 -20.43
CA CYS A 137 9.43 -0.78 -19.00
C CYS A 137 10.64 -0.32 -18.20
N SER A 138 11.84 -0.81 -18.58
CA SER A 138 13.10 -0.54 -17.89
C SER A 138 13.49 0.94 -17.89
N ALA A 139 13.04 1.71 -18.87
CA ALA A 139 13.30 3.16 -18.97
C ALA A 139 12.79 3.91 -17.71
N CYS A 140 11.70 3.42 -17.10
CA CYS A 140 11.13 4.02 -15.88
C CYS A 140 11.38 3.16 -14.65
N HIS A 141 11.21 1.83 -14.77
CA HIS A 141 11.27 0.92 -13.63
C HIS A 141 12.70 0.40 -13.32
N GLY A 142 13.70 0.83 -14.10
CA GLY A 142 15.08 0.33 -13.98
C GLY A 142 15.29 -1.00 -14.70
N ALA A 143 16.51 -1.27 -15.15
CA ALA A 143 16.86 -2.52 -15.82
C ALA A 143 16.76 -3.73 -14.90
N ASP A 144 16.93 -3.51 -13.60
CA ASP A 144 16.80 -4.47 -12.51
C ASP A 144 15.40 -4.51 -11.89
N GLY A 145 14.47 -3.67 -12.38
CA GLY A 145 13.13 -3.55 -11.84
C GLY A 145 13.06 -2.94 -10.43
N ALA A 146 14.10 -2.24 -9.98
CA ALA A 146 14.15 -1.64 -8.64
C ALA A 146 13.26 -0.38 -8.50
N GLY A 147 12.78 0.17 -9.60
CA GLY A 147 11.96 1.39 -9.63
C GLY A 147 12.79 2.67 -9.63
N ASN A 148 12.10 3.80 -9.66
CA ASN A 148 12.69 5.13 -9.62
C ASN A 148 11.72 6.11 -8.93
N GLU A 149 12.08 6.56 -7.73
CA GLU A 149 11.25 7.46 -6.93
C GLU A 149 11.08 8.82 -7.60
N THR A 150 12.11 9.35 -8.26
CA THR A 150 12.09 10.69 -8.88
C THR A 150 10.97 10.82 -9.93
N ILE A 151 10.67 9.74 -10.64
CA ILE A 151 9.61 9.68 -11.64
C ILE A 151 8.45 8.80 -11.20
N HIS A 152 8.35 8.51 -9.90
CA HIS A 152 7.30 7.72 -9.26
C HIS A 152 7.04 6.35 -9.92
N ALA A 153 8.06 5.75 -10.51
CA ALA A 153 8.00 4.40 -11.05
C ALA A 153 8.31 3.38 -9.93
N PRO A 154 7.34 2.56 -9.50
CA PRO A 154 7.55 1.65 -8.38
C PRO A 154 8.48 0.49 -8.74
N PRO A 155 9.08 -0.18 -7.73
CA PRO A 155 9.78 -1.43 -7.93
C PRO A 155 8.81 -2.51 -8.46
N LEU A 156 9.28 -3.30 -9.39
CA LEU A 156 8.59 -4.45 -9.97
C LEU A 156 9.22 -5.77 -9.48
N ALA A 157 10.54 -5.78 -9.27
CA ALA A 157 11.25 -6.91 -8.71
C ALA A 157 10.72 -7.26 -7.31
N GLY A 158 10.58 -8.55 -7.02
CA GLY A 158 10.05 -9.02 -5.74
C GLY A 158 8.53 -8.94 -5.58
N GLN A 159 7.80 -8.49 -6.61
CA GLN A 159 6.34 -8.46 -6.57
C GLN A 159 5.74 -9.75 -7.13
N SER A 160 4.59 -10.18 -6.62
CA SER A 160 3.86 -11.34 -7.10
C SER A 160 3.49 -11.21 -8.59
N ASP A 161 3.77 -12.24 -9.37
CA ASP A 161 3.50 -12.29 -10.82
C ASP A 161 2.01 -12.10 -11.15
N TRP A 162 1.13 -12.80 -10.45
CA TRP A 162 -0.32 -12.65 -10.61
C TRP A 162 -0.80 -11.21 -10.35
N TYR A 163 -0.17 -10.52 -9.39
CA TYR A 163 -0.51 -9.14 -9.08
C TYR A 163 -0.03 -8.20 -10.19
N LEU A 164 1.21 -8.35 -10.66
CA LEU A 164 1.74 -7.56 -11.78
C LEU A 164 0.86 -7.72 -13.03
N ALA A 165 0.50 -8.98 -13.39
CA ALA A 165 -0.40 -9.25 -14.50
C ALA A 165 -1.79 -8.63 -14.29
N ALA A 166 -2.33 -8.69 -13.08
CA ALA A 166 -3.60 -8.05 -12.75
C ALA A 166 -3.53 -6.52 -12.87
N GLN A 167 -2.41 -5.89 -12.46
CA GLN A 167 -2.27 -4.44 -12.58
C GLN A 167 -2.13 -4.00 -14.04
N LEU A 168 -1.36 -4.72 -14.86
CA LEU A 168 -1.28 -4.43 -16.29
C LEU A 168 -2.66 -4.50 -16.96
N ARG A 169 -3.44 -5.54 -16.66
CA ARG A 169 -4.84 -5.62 -17.14
C ARG A 169 -5.70 -4.46 -16.66
N LYS A 170 -5.61 -4.07 -15.38
CA LYS A 170 -6.39 -2.94 -14.84
C LYS A 170 -6.04 -1.60 -15.52
N PHE A 171 -4.78 -1.37 -15.85
CA PHE A 171 -4.39 -0.20 -16.63
C PHE A 171 -4.91 -0.27 -18.07
N ARG A 172 -4.76 -1.42 -18.75
CA ARG A 172 -5.27 -1.62 -20.11
C ARG A 172 -6.78 -1.41 -20.19
N ASP A 173 -7.52 -2.03 -19.28
CA ASP A 173 -8.98 -2.07 -19.27
C ASP A 173 -9.61 -0.80 -18.65
N GLY A 174 -8.79 0.18 -18.25
CA GLY A 174 -9.26 1.46 -17.72
C GLY A 174 -9.77 1.40 -16.27
N TRP A 175 -9.40 0.37 -15.51
CA TRP A 175 -9.70 0.28 -14.07
C TRP A 175 -8.66 0.99 -13.20
N ARG A 176 -7.56 1.46 -13.81
CA ARG A 176 -6.51 2.30 -13.24
C ARG A 176 -6.01 3.28 -14.27
N GLY A 177 -5.53 4.46 -13.80
CA GLY A 177 -4.86 5.44 -14.64
C GLY A 177 -5.78 6.19 -15.59
N THR A 178 -7.08 6.34 -15.26
CA THR A 178 -8.03 7.15 -16.01
C THR A 178 -8.38 8.46 -15.31
N ASP A 179 -8.13 8.56 -14.01
CA ASP A 179 -8.32 9.78 -13.25
C ASP A 179 -7.21 10.78 -13.57
N THR A 180 -7.57 12.03 -13.86
CA THR A 180 -6.62 13.10 -14.22
C THR A 180 -5.68 13.49 -13.08
N ALA A 181 -6.06 13.23 -11.85
CA ALA A 181 -5.22 13.46 -10.68
C ALA A 181 -4.25 12.30 -10.39
N ASP A 182 -4.40 11.14 -11.06
CA ASP A 182 -3.43 10.02 -11.02
C ASP A 182 -2.44 10.13 -12.20
N VAL A 183 -1.63 11.18 -12.20
CA VAL A 183 -0.67 11.48 -13.30
C VAL A 183 0.22 10.27 -13.62
N TRP A 184 0.70 9.59 -12.59
CA TRP A 184 1.59 8.44 -12.79
C TRP A 184 0.86 7.19 -13.28
N GLY A 185 -0.39 7.01 -12.85
CA GLY A 185 -1.26 5.98 -13.40
C GLY A 185 -1.61 6.23 -14.87
N GLN A 186 -1.84 7.50 -15.24
CA GLN A 186 -2.06 7.89 -16.64
C GLN A 186 -0.84 7.57 -17.50
N THR A 187 0.38 7.82 -17.00
CA THR A 187 1.64 7.48 -17.71
C THR A 187 1.78 5.97 -17.91
N MET A 188 1.35 5.15 -16.93
CA MET A 188 1.43 3.69 -17.02
C MET A 188 0.43 3.08 -18.02
N ARG A 189 -0.71 3.72 -18.22
CA ARG A 189 -1.82 3.18 -19.01
C ARG A 189 -1.44 2.89 -20.46
N PRO A 190 -0.87 3.81 -21.27
CA PRO A 190 -0.47 3.53 -22.64
C PRO A 190 0.55 2.40 -22.76
N ASN A 191 1.47 2.26 -21.79
CA ASN A 191 2.43 1.16 -21.76
C ASN A 191 1.75 -0.20 -21.58
N ALA A 192 0.72 -0.27 -20.71
CA ALA A 192 -0.06 -1.49 -20.54
C ALA A 192 -0.94 -1.80 -21.76
N MET A 193 -1.47 -0.79 -22.43
CA MET A 193 -2.29 -0.94 -23.64
C MET A 193 -1.50 -1.45 -24.85
N ALA A 194 -0.19 -1.23 -24.87
CA ALA A 194 0.69 -1.74 -25.91
C ALA A 194 0.92 -3.25 -25.83
N LEU A 195 0.52 -3.90 -24.73
CA LEU A 195 0.70 -5.34 -24.52
C LEU A 195 -0.61 -6.09 -24.74
N ASP A 196 -0.55 -7.16 -25.53
CA ASP A 196 -1.59 -8.20 -25.53
C ASP A 196 -1.45 -9.12 -24.30
N SER A 197 -2.33 -10.09 -24.16
CA SER A 197 -2.32 -10.98 -23.00
C SER A 197 -1.07 -11.87 -22.94
N ALA A 198 -0.52 -12.28 -24.06
CA ALA A 198 0.72 -13.05 -24.13
C ALA A 198 1.93 -12.18 -23.76
N GLY A 199 2.01 -10.98 -24.31
CA GLY A 199 3.04 -9.99 -23.97
C GLY A 199 3.05 -9.63 -22.48
N MET A 200 1.87 -9.47 -21.86
CA MET A 200 1.77 -9.25 -20.42
C MET A 200 2.31 -10.46 -19.62
N ALA A 201 1.95 -11.69 -19.99
CA ALA A 201 2.43 -12.89 -19.32
C ALA A 201 3.95 -13.03 -19.45
N ASN A 202 4.50 -12.78 -20.64
CA ASN A 202 5.93 -12.88 -20.92
C ASN A 202 6.74 -11.83 -20.16
N VAL A 203 6.32 -10.57 -20.20
CA VAL A 203 6.98 -9.48 -19.44
C VAL A 203 6.96 -9.76 -17.96
N VAL A 204 5.84 -10.23 -17.42
CA VAL A 204 5.74 -10.61 -16.00
C VAL A 204 6.66 -11.79 -15.68
N ALA A 205 6.74 -12.81 -16.55
CA ALA A 205 7.67 -13.92 -16.37
C ALA A 205 9.14 -13.46 -16.34
N TYR A 206 9.51 -12.50 -17.19
CA TYR A 206 10.86 -11.90 -17.15
C TYR A 206 11.09 -11.13 -15.84
N ILE A 207 10.13 -10.31 -15.38
CA ILE A 207 10.24 -9.59 -14.12
C ILE A 207 10.49 -10.55 -12.94
N GLN A 208 9.95 -11.76 -12.95
CA GLN A 208 10.20 -12.76 -11.92
C GLN A 208 11.64 -13.28 -11.90
N THR A 209 12.41 -13.06 -12.96
CA THR A 209 13.87 -13.33 -12.98
C THR A 209 14.67 -12.21 -12.28
N LEU A 210 14.08 -11.02 -12.15
CA LEU A 210 14.65 -9.85 -11.48
C LEU A 210 14.31 -9.94 -9.97
N ARG A 211 15.19 -10.56 -9.19
CA ARG A 211 14.96 -10.70 -7.76
C ARG A 211 15.32 -9.42 -7.00
N GLN A 212 14.48 -9.05 -6.04
CA GLN A 212 14.82 -7.97 -5.12
C GLN A 212 16.02 -8.38 -4.26
N ALA A 213 17.06 -7.55 -4.23
CA ALA A 213 18.21 -7.78 -3.37
C ALA A 213 17.80 -7.69 -1.88
N PRO A 214 18.40 -8.49 -1.00
CA PRO A 214 18.28 -8.28 0.45
C PRO A 214 18.76 -6.87 0.80
N ARG A 215 18.00 -6.18 1.63
CA ARG A 215 18.40 -4.87 2.19
C ARG A 215 19.06 -5.05 3.54
#